data_ed1fd7b571d735341623dfbeafd65ed1
#
_entry.id   ed1fd7b571d735341623dfbeafd65ed1
#
_cell.length_a   1.000
_cell.length_b   1.000
_cell.length_c   1.000
_cell.angle_alpha   90.00
_cell.angle_beta   90.00
_cell.angle_gamma   90.00
#
_symmetry.space_group_name_H-M   'P 1'
#
loop_
_entity.id
_entity.type
_entity.pdbx_description
1 polymer ?
#
loop_
_entity_poly.entity_id
_entity_poly.type
_entity_poly.pdbx_seq_one_letter_code
_entity_poly.pdbx_strand_id
1 'polypeptide(L)'
;MLIGDIAMPGGGRFLTGHASHQMGLDADIWLRMGMMSDQDALNSDGKGLLVVNRKVQRVDDSIWNGNHAELIRLAAQDAQVSRIFVNPAIKLKLCQTVKGDRSWLQKIRPWFGHDSHFHVRLTCPPDAAYCENQTPVAAGDGCGAELYSWFEPKKPSSEPVKPKVTPPEPFLCQQVLTSPNRSEWLE
;
A
#
# COMPACT_ATOMS: atom_id res chain seq x y z
N MET A 1 5.99 -2.94 -15.44
CA MET A 1 5.44 -2.69 -14.10
C MET A 1 3.96 -2.96 -14.18
N LEU A 2 3.42 -3.71 -13.26
CA LEU A 2 1.99 -4.02 -13.20
C LEU A 2 1.37 -3.19 -12.06
N ILE A 3 0.33 -2.40 -12.39
CA ILE A 3 -0.43 -1.61 -11.44
C ILE A 3 -1.70 -2.40 -11.10
N GLY A 4 -1.97 -2.52 -9.83
CA GLY A 4 -3.18 -3.14 -9.30
C GLY A 4 -4.28 -2.13 -9.01
N ASP A 5 -4.98 -2.32 -7.90
CA ASP A 5 -6.12 -1.48 -7.53
C ASP A 5 -5.70 -0.03 -7.24
N ILE A 6 -6.50 0.93 -7.72
CA ILE A 6 -6.34 2.36 -7.43
C ILE A 6 -7.55 2.86 -6.63
N ALA A 7 -8.73 2.82 -7.22
CA ALA A 7 -9.99 3.21 -6.60
C ALA A 7 -11.18 2.61 -7.36
N MET A 8 -12.34 2.58 -6.73
CA MET A 8 -13.58 2.30 -7.43
C MET A 8 -13.92 3.48 -8.37
N PRO A 9 -14.54 3.22 -9.53
CA PRO A 9 -15.09 4.29 -10.36
C PRO A 9 -16.02 5.20 -9.55
N GLY A 10 -15.78 6.51 -9.59
CA GLY A 10 -16.49 7.48 -8.75
C GLY A 10 -16.03 7.52 -7.28
N GLY A 11 -15.01 6.75 -6.90
CA GLY A 11 -14.48 6.70 -5.53
C GLY A 11 -15.35 5.88 -4.57
N GLY A 12 -15.11 6.07 -3.28
CA GLY A 12 -15.82 5.35 -2.22
C GLY A 12 -15.15 4.04 -1.83
N ARG A 13 -15.84 3.25 -1.02
CA ARG A 13 -15.27 2.04 -0.40
C ARG A 13 -15.35 0.83 -1.31
N PHE A 14 -14.28 0.07 -1.34
CA PHE A 14 -14.34 -1.30 -1.84
C PHE A 14 -15.25 -2.16 -0.94
N LEU A 15 -15.94 -3.11 -1.53
CA LEU A 15 -16.79 -4.05 -0.80
C LEU A 15 -15.95 -4.96 0.11
N THR A 16 -14.76 -5.34 -0.35
CA THR A 16 -13.83 -6.22 0.38
C THR A 16 -12.39 -5.79 0.12
N GLY A 17 -11.47 -6.21 0.98
CA GLY A 17 -10.02 -6.17 0.74
C GLY A 17 -9.33 -4.88 1.17
N HIS A 18 -9.79 -3.73 0.74
CA HIS A 18 -9.09 -2.47 0.93
C HIS A 18 -9.71 -1.59 2.03
N ALA A 19 -8.87 -1.08 2.94
CA ALA A 19 -9.27 -0.07 3.93
C ALA A 19 -9.06 1.37 3.45
N SER A 20 -8.28 1.54 2.40
CA SER A 20 -8.01 2.79 1.67
C SER A 20 -8.49 2.65 0.21
N HIS A 21 -7.83 3.25 -0.75
CA HIS A 21 -8.23 3.20 -2.17
C HIS A 21 -9.60 3.85 -2.46
N GLN A 22 -9.98 4.86 -1.69
CA GLN A 22 -11.33 5.43 -1.76
C GLN A 22 -11.42 6.71 -2.59
N MET A 23 -10.29 7.35 -2.89
CA MET A 23 -10.25 8.70 -3.48
C MET A 23 -9.18 8.86 -4.57
N GLY A 24 -8.68 7.77 -5.13
CA GLY A 24 -7.68 7.82 -6.21
C GLY A 24 -6.26 8.23 -5.79
N LEU A 25 -5.98 8.32 -4.50
CA LEU A 25 -4.64 8.66 -3.98
C LEU A 25 -3.83 7.44 -3.56
N ASP A 26 -4.35 6.26 -3.78
CA ASP A 26 -3.72 4.98 -3.43
C ASP A 26 -3.52 4.16 -4.69
N ALA A 27 -2.41 3.44 -4.78
CA ALA A 27 -2.16 2.50 -5.86
C ALA A 27 -1.36 1.31 -5.36
N ASP A 28 -1.79 0.12 -5.74
CA ASP A 28 -1.04 -1.11 -5.53
C ASP A 28 -0.11 -1.36 -6.71
N ILE A 29 1.16 -1.58 -6.43
CA ILE A 29 2.18 -1.89 -7.43
C ILE A 29 2.70 -3.31 -7.16
N TRP A 30 2.47 -4.20 -8.12
CA TRP A 30 2.85 -5.60 -7.99
C TRP A 30 4.36 -5.79 -7.98
N LEU A 31 4.83 -6.67 -7.11
CA LEU A 31 6.25 -7.05 -6.99
C LEU A 31 6.67 -8.13 -8.01
N ARG A 32 5.79 -8.48 -8.93
CA ARG A 32 6.13 -9.39 -10.02
C ARG A 32 6.97 -8.65 -11.07
N MET A 33 8.23 -9.05 -11.19
CA MET A 33 9.16 -8.50 -12.18
C MET A 33 9.09 -9.28 -13.50
N GLY A 34 9.40 -8.59 -14.59
CA GLY A 34 9.43 -9.17 -15.93
C GLY A 34 8.25 -8.73 -16.78
N MET A 35 8.27 -9.18 -18.04
CA MET A 35 7.18 -8.96 -18.97
C MET A 35 6.04 -9.94 -18.70
N MET A 36 4.83 -9.46 -18.81
CA MET A 36 3.61 -10.23 -18.71
C MET A 36 2.77 -9.89 -19.94
N SER A 37 2.11 -10.86 -20.54
CA SER A 37 1.12 -10.56 -21.56
C SER A 37 -0.11 -9.91 -20.93
N ASP A 38 -0.86 -9.13 -21.73
CA ASP A 38 -2.10 -8.51 -21.26
C ASP A 38 -3.09 -9.58 -20.78
N GLN A 39 -3.13 -10.73 -21.45
CA GLN A 39 -3.98 -11.86 -21.07
C GLN A 39 -3.58 -12.45 -19.72
N ASP A 40 -2.27 -12.60 -19.45
CA ASP A 40 -1.79 -13.07 -18.14
C ASP A 40 -2.06 -12.04 -17.04
N ALA A 41 -1.97 -10.75 -17.35
CA ALA A 41 -2.29 -9.69 -16.41
C ALA A 41 -3.77 -9.72 -16.02
N LEU A 42 -4.66 -9.88 -17.01
CA LEU A 42 -6.11 -9.99 -16.79
C LEU A 42 -6.50 -11.28 -16.04
N ASN A 43 -5.80 -12.37 -16.31
CA ASN A 43 -6.10 -13.68 -15.69
C ASN A 43 -5.38 -13.89 -14.35
N SER A 44 -4.58 -12.94 -13.88
CA SER A 44 -3.79 -13.12 -12.66
C SER A 44 -4.63 -13.19 -11.38
N ASP A 45 -5.94 -12.98 -11.44
CA ASP A 45 -6.90 -13.02 -10.32
C ASP A 45 -6.41 -12.22 -9.08
N GLY A 46 -5.61 -11.19 -9.30
CA GLY A 46 -4.95 -10.47 -8.21
C GLY A 46 -3.96 -11.31 -7.39
N LYS A 47 -3.60 -12.52 -7.84
CA LYS A 47 -2.60 -13.37 -7.20
C LYS A 47 -1.20 -12.95 -7.62
N GLY A 48 -0.68 -11.93 -6.97
CA GLY A 48 0.70 -11.52 -7.15
C GLY A 48 1.70 -12.60 -6.72
N LEU A 49 2.90 -12.51 -7.25
CA LEU A 49 4.02 -13.33 -6.80
C LEU A 49 4.35 -12.98 -5.34
N LEU A 50 4.21 -13.94 -4.43
CA LEU A 50 4.57 -13.74 -3.03
C LEU A 50 6.09 -13.69 -2.89
N VAL A 51 6.61 -12.53 -2.52
CA VAL A 51 8.05 -12.33 -2.27
C VAL A 51 8.43 -12.57 -0.81
N VAL A 52 7.46 -12.90 0.04
CA VAL A 52 7.66 -13.15 1.48
C VAL A 52 7.23 -14.57 1.83
N ASN A 53 8.09 -15.31 2.47
CA ASN A 53 7.73 -16.56 3.13
C ASN A 53 7.02 -16.24 4.45
N ARG A 54 5.70 -16.39 4.46
CA ARG A 54 4.82 -16.06 5.61
C ARG A 54 5.11 -16.90 6.86
N LYS A 55 5.61 -18.13 6.70
CA LYS A 55 5.86 -19.03 7.83
C LYS A 55 7.04 -18.55 8.67
N VAL A 56 8.09 -18.07 8.02
CA VAL A 56 9.31 -17.59 8.67
C VAL A 56 9.39 -16.06 8.71
N GLN A 57 8.41 -15.37 8.17
CA GLN A 57 8.32 -13.91 8.08
C GLN A 57 9.61 -13.28 7.52
N ARG A 58 10.10 -13.82 6.42
CA ARG A 58 11.28 -13.35 5.71
C ARG A 58 11.02 -13.26 4.22
N VAL A 59 11.72 -12.33 3.60
CA VAL A 59 11.76 -12.26 2.14
C VAL A 59 12.37 -13.54 1.57
N ASP A 60 11.78 -14.06 0.50
CA ASP A 60 12.31 -15.20 -0.23
C ASP A 60 13.40 -14.74 -1.18
N ASP A 61 14.66 -15.02 -0.84
CA ASP A 61 15.82 -14.59 -1.60
C ASP A 61 15.95 -15.30 -2.97
N SER A 62 15.16 -16.34 -3.23
CA SER A 62 15.09 -16.96 -4.57
C SER A 62 14.23 -16.13 -5.55
N ILE A 63 13.36 -15.27 -5.02
CA ILE A 63 12.45 -14.42 -5.78
C ILE A 63 12.91 -12.96 -5.74
N TRP A 64 13.24 -12.48 -4.56
CA TRP A 64 13.66 -11.11 -4.33
C TRP A 64 15.03 -10.81 -4.91
N ASN A 65 15.14 -9.73 -5.66
CA ASN A 65 16.41 -9.23 -6.19
C ASN A 65 16.52 -7.70 -6.09
N GLY A 66 17.63 -7.14 -6.58
CA GLY A 66 17.88 -5.71 -6.51
C GLY A 66 16.82 -4.84 -7.20
N ASN A 67 16.17 -5.34 -8.26
CA ASN A 67 15.14 -4.58 -8.97
C ASN A 67 13.89 -4.31 -8.11
N HIS A 68 13.55 -5.21 -7.18
CA HIS A 68 12.43 -5.00 -6.24
C HIS A 68 12.74 -3.82 -5.30
N ALA A 69 13.95 -3.80 -4.74
CA ALA A 69 14.38 -2.69 -3.89
C ALA A 69 14.45 -1.37 -4.65
N GLU A 70 14.95 -1.42 -5.90
CA GLU A 70 15.06 -0.25 -6.76
C GLU A 70 13.70 0.31 -7.16
N LEU A 71 12.74 -0.54 -7.50
CA LEU A 71 11.37 -0.12 -7.82
C LEU A 71 10.73 0.62 -6.64
N ILE A 72 10.84 0.07 -5.42
CA ILE A 72 10.33 0.70 -4.21
C ILE A 72 11.06 2.02 -3.92
N ARG A 73 12.39 2.07 -4.14
CA ARG A 73 13.19 3.27 -3.97
C ARG A 73 12.74 4.39 -4.90
N LEU A 74 12.60 4.09 -6.19
CA LEU A 74 12.15 5.06 -7.19
C LEU A 74 10.77 5.62 -6.85
N ALA A 75 9.83 4.76 -6.46
CA ALA A 75 8.52 5.20 -6.00
C ALA A 75 8.62 6.11 -4.76
N ALA A 76 9.46 5.75 -3.77
CA ALA A 76 9.61 6.53 -2.54
C ALA A 76 10.28 7.91 -2.77
N GLN A 77 11.11 8.03 -3.79
CA GLN A 77 11.78 9.30 -4.14
C GLN A 77 10.87 10.28 -4.86
N ASP A 78 9.74 9.82 -5.40
CA ASP A 78 8.76 10.73 -5.99
C ASP A 78 8.22 11.69 -4.94
N ALA A 79 8.16 12.99 -5.28
CA ALA A 79 7.74 14.05 -4.38
C ALA A 79 6.24 13.94 -4.02
N GLN A 80 5.43 13.39 -4.89
CA GLN A 80 3.99 13.21 -4.67
C GLN A 80 3.69 12.01 -3.75
N VAL A 81 4.64 11.10 -3.55
CA VAL A 81 4.46 9.95 -2.68
C VAL A 81 4.63 10.38 -1.22
N SER A 82 3.55 10.25 -0.46
CA SER A 82 3.52 10.52 0.98
C SER A 82 4.15 9.37 1.78
N ARG A 83 3.76 8.13 1.46
CA ARG A 83 4.25 6.90 2.10
C ARG A 83 4.03 5.68 1.22
N ILE A 84 4.71 4.61 1.55
CA ILE A 84 4.58 3.32 0.89
C ILE A 84 4.42 2.25 1.98
N PHE A 85 3.38 1.42 1.88
CA PHE A 85 3.19 0.29 2.76
C PHE A 85 3.78 -0.97 2.12
N VAL A 86 4.53 -1.72 2.91
CA VAL A 86 5.14 -2.99 2.53
C VAL A 86 5.00 -4.00 3.66
N ASN A 87 5.11 -5.29 3.35
CA ASN A 87 5.21 -6.30 4.40
C ASN A 87 6.40 -5.99 5.35
N PRO A 88 6.26 -6.20 6.66
CA PRO A 88 7.37 -5.97 7.62
C PRO A 88 8.67 -6.67 7.22
N ALA A 89 8.60 -7.88 6.65
CA ALA A 89 9.78 -8.60 6.17
C ALA A 89 10.49 -7.87 5.02
N ILE A 90 9.74 -7.22 4.13
CA ILE A 90 10.30 -6.40 3.05
C ILE A 90 10.99 -5.16 3.65
N LYS A 91 10.34 -4.47 4.58
CA LYS A 91 10.97 -3.33 5.27
C LYS A 91 12.26 -3.74 5.96
N LEU A 92 12.27 -4.88 6.67
CA LEU A 92 13.45 -5.41 7.32
C LEU A 92 14.57 -5.72 6.33
N LYS A 93 14.24 -6.36 5.19
CA LYS A 93 15.20 -6.64 4.12
C LYS A 93 15.84 -5.35 3.59
N LEU A 94 15.03 -4.33 3.31
CA LEU A 94 15.52 -3.02 2.88
C LEU A 94 16.45 -2.39 3.94
N CYS A 95 16.06 -2.42 5.21
CA CYS A 95 16.87 -1.90 6.30
C CYS A 95 18.24 -2.57 6.41
N GLN A 96 18.32 -3.88 6.13
CA GLN A 96 19.55 -4.66 6.20
C GLN A 96 20.46 -4.49 4.98
N THR A 97 19.86 -4.30 3.79
CA THR A 97 20.62 -4.35 2.54
C THR A 97 20.92 -2.99 1.91
N VAL A 98 20.10 -1.97 2.17
CA VAL A 98 20.32 -0.63 1.62
C VAL A 98 21.54 0.02 2.25
N LYS A 99 22.46 0.46 1.39
CA LYS A 99 23.66 1.21 1.74
C LYS A 99 23.59 2.62 1.15
N GLY A 100 24.37 3.54 1.67
CA GLY A 100 24.42 4.93 1.19
C GLY A 100 23.20 5.73 1.66
N ASP A 101 22.52 6.43 0.71
CA ASP A 101 21.33 7.23 1.03
C ASP A 101 20.17 6.34 1.47
N ARG A 102 19.74 6.55 2.70
CA ARG A 102 18.64 5.83 3.36
C ARG A 102 17.44 6.73 3.64
N SER A 103 17.47 7.98 3.21
CA SER A 103 16.43 8.98 3.52
C SER A 103 15.04 8.54 3.05
N TRP A 104 14.97 7.91 1.88
CA TRP A 104 13.73 7.41 1.28
C TRP A 104 13.07 6.28 2.11
N LEU A 105 13.84 5.56 2.92
CA LEU A 105 13.30 4.52 3.81
C LEU A 105 12.31 5.08 4.83
N GLN A 106 12.37 6.37 5.15
CA GLN A 106 11.40 7.04 6.01
C GLN A 106 9.97 6.84 5.51
N LYS A 107 9.75 6.93 4.19
CA LYS A 107 8.43 6.76 3.59
C LYS A 107 7.94 5.30 3.58
N ILE A 108 8.83 4.32 3.74
CA ILE A 108 8.49 2.90 3.72
C ILE A 108 7.98 2.46 5.09
N ARG A 109 6.70 2.11 5.15
CA ARG A 109 6.02 1.76 6.41
C ARG A 109 5.63 0.28 6.43
N PRO A 110 5.95 -0.46 7.49
CA PRO A 110 5.50 -1.84 7.63
C PRO A 110 3.98 -1.89 7.81
N TRP A 111 3.33 -2.83 7.11
CA TRP A 111 1.91 -3.06 7.25
C TRP A 111 1.55 -4.53 6.99
N PHE A 112 0.42 -4.98 7.49
CA PHE A 112 -0.07 -6.35 7.27
C PHE A 112 -0.33 -6.61 5.78
N GLY A 113 -0.18 -7.87 5.35
CA GLY A 113 -0.23 -8.22 3.93
C GLY A 113 0.96 -7.63 3.19
N HIS A 114 0.74 -7.04 2.01
CA HIS A 114 1.74 -6.35 1.17
C HIS A 114 2.99 -7.21 0.90
N ASP A 115 2.78 -8.51 0.68
CA ASP A 115 3.83 -9.49 0.41
C ASP A 115 3.94 -9.88 -1.07
N SER A 116 3.02 -9.39 -1.91
CA SER A 116 3.01 -9.55 -3.36
C SER A 116 3.01 -8.21 -4.11
N HIS A 117 2.70 -7.14 -3.43
CA HIS A 117 2.67 -5.77 -3.93
C HIS A 117 3.15 -4.81 -2.83
N PHE A 118 3.44 -3.60 -3.19
CA PHE A 118 3.54 -2.49 -2.25
C PHE A 118 2.44 -1.47 -2.56
N HIS A 119 1.94 -0.83 -1.52
CA HIS A 119 0.87 0.14 -1.63
C HIS A 119 1.45 1.56 -1.53
N VAL A 120 1.22 2.36 -2.54
CA VAL A 120 1.62 3.76 -2.61
C VAL A 120 0.48 4.64 -2.16
N ARG A 121 0.76 5.60 -1.26
CA ARG A 121 -0.14 6.68 -0.92
C ARG A 121 0.44 8.01 -1.40
N LEU A 122 -0.32 8.73 -2.21
CA LEU A 122 0.03 10.06 -2.69
C LEU A 122 -0.37 11.16 -1.69
N THR A 123 0.23 12.31 -1.82
CA THR A 123 -0.22 13.56 -1.18
C THR A 123 -1.45 14.10 -1.90
N CYS A 124 -2.23 14.91 -1.19
CA CYS A 124 -3.35 15.61 -1.81
C CYS A 124 -2.87 16.53 -2.94
N PRO A 125 -3.58 16.56 -4.08
CA PRO A 125 -3.35 17.57 -5.10
C PRO A 125 -3.53 18.99 -4.53
N PRO A 126 -2.74 19.98 -4.99
CA PRO A 126 -2.80 21.34 -4.45
C PRO A 126 -4.16 22.03 -4.60
N ASP A 127 -4.92 21.64 -5.61
CA ASP A 127 -6.23 22.19 -5.97
C ASP A 127 -7.42 21.41 -5.36
N ALA A 128 -7.14 20.34 -4.62
CA ALA A 128 -8.18 19.52 -3.99
C ALA A 128 -8.58 20.09 -2.61
N ALA A 129 -9.45 21.08 -2.60
CA ALA A 129 -9.84 21.84 -1.40
C ALA A 129 -10.37 21.00 -0.21
N TYR A 130 -10.91 19.82 -0.47
CA TYR A 130 -11.47 18.92 0.56
C TYR A 130 -10.59 17.71 0.85
N CYS A 131 -9.39 17.65 0.26
CA CYS A 131 -8.46 16.58 0.50
C CYS A 131 -7.59 16.91 1.72
N GLU A 132 -7.53 16.00 2.68
CA GLU A 132 -6.71 16.13 3.87
C GLU A 132 -5.53 15.14 3.81
N ASN A 133 -4.32 15.68 3.90
CA ASN A 133 -3.12 14.85 3.99
C ASN A 133 -3.09 14.08 5.33
N GLN A 134 -2.64 12.85 5.26
CA GLN A 134 -2.35 12.08 6.48
C GLN A 134 -1.21 12.75 7.28
N THR A 135 -1.21 12.50 8.60
CA THR A 135 -0.10 12.93 9.48
C THR A 135 1.25 12.54 8.86
N PRO A 136 2.23 13.45 8.81
CA PRO A 136 3.55 13.15 8.28
C PRO A 136 4.19 11.93 8.94
N VAL A 137 4.97 11.18 8.17
CA VAL A 137 5.72 10.04 8.72
C VAL A 137 6.79 10.52 9.70
N ALA A 138 7.03 9.75 10.76
CA ALA A 138 8.06 10.08 11.75
C ALA A 138 9.45 10.20 11.11
N ALA A 139 10.29 11.04 11.67
CA ALA A 139 11.68 11.21 11.21
C ALA A 139 12.50 9.92 11.39
N GLY A 140 13.55 9.78 10.57
CA GLY A 140 14.44 8.62 10.58
C GLY A 140 14.03 7.58 9.53
N ASP A 141 14.87 6.56 9.36
CA ASP A 141 14.69 5.53 8.33
C ASP A 141 13.63 4.46 8.68
N GLY A 142 13.07 4.51 9.89
CA GLY A 142 12.07 3.55 10.37
C GLY A 142 12.59 2.12 10.54
N CYS A 143 13.89 1.94 10.71
CA CYS A 143 14.57 0.63 10.87
C CYS A 143 14.82 0.25 12.33
N GLY A 144 14.20 0.96 13.27
CA GLY A 144 14.40 0.77 14.72
C GLY A 144 13.34 -0.10 15.39
N ALA A 145 13.10 0.15 16.68
CA ALA A 145 12.24 -0.64 17.55
C ALA A 145 10.81 -0.84 17.02
N GLU A 146 10.23 0.19 16.37
CA GLU A 146 8.90 0.08 15.75
C GLU A 146 8.84 -1.06 14.73
N LEU A 147 9.87 -1.20 13.87
CA LEU A 147 9.92 -2.28 12.91
C LEU A 147 10.04 -3.64 13.58
N TYR A 148 10.89 -3.76 14.61
CA TYR A 148 11.09 -5.04 15.30
C TYR A 148 9.84 -5.51 16.04
N SER A 149 9.02 -4.59 16.57
CA SER A 149 7.77 -4.93 17.24
C SER A 149 6.77 -5.69 16.35
N TRP A 150 6.88 -5.59 15.03
CA TRP A 150 6.05 -6.36 14.09
C TRP A 150 6.34 -7.86 14.09
N PHE A 151 7.52 -8.26 14.58
CA PHE A 151 7.97 -9.66 14.64
C PHE A 151 7.82 -10.26 16.05
N GLU A 152 7.43 -9.45 17.02
CA GLU A 152 7.18 -9.93 18.36
C GLU A 152 5.88 -10.74 18.44
N PRO A 153 5.82 -11.79 19.27
CA PRO A 153 4.59 -12.50 19.53
C PRO A 153 3.51 -11.52 20.05
N LYS A 154 2.37 -11.46 19.36
CA LYS A 154 1.26 -10.64 19.85
C LYS A 154 0.76 -11.22 21.15
N LYS A 155 0.77 -10.43 22.21
CA LYS A 155 0.10 -10.78 23.46
C LYS A 155 -1.41 -10.94 23.16
N PRO A 156 -2.05 -11.99 23.67
CA PRO A 156 -3.49 -12.11 23.55
C PRO A 156 -4.14 -10.83 24.10
N SER A 157 -4.96 -10.15 23.30
CA SER A 157 -5.73 -9.04 23.79
C SER A 157 -6.80 -9.58 24.72
N SER A 158 -6.81 -9.14 25.97
CA SER A 158 -7.89 -9.42 26.92
C SER A 158 -9.11 -8.53 26.68
N GLU A 159 -9.00 -7.54 25.80
CA GLU A 159 -10.11 -6.67 25.47
C GLU A 159 -11.06 -7.33 24.48
N PRO A 160 -12.38 -7.26 24.70
CA PRO A 160 -13.36 -7.73 23.74
C PRO A 160 -13.21 -6.91 22.44
N VAL A 161 -13.17 -7.62 21.30
CA VAL A 161 -13.16 -6.98 19.99
C VAL A 161 -14.41 -6.12 19.86
N LYS A 162 -14.24 -4.81 19.94
CA LYS A 162 -15.35 -3.88 19.69
C LYS A 162 -15.84 -4.03 18.26
N PRO A 163 -17.15 -4.08 18.01
CA PRO A 163 -17.70 -4.12 16.66
C PRO A 163 -17.10 -2.96 15.85
N LYS A 164 -16.61 -3.25 14.65
CA LYS A 164 -16.08 -2.23 13.77
C LYS A 164 -17.26 -1.43 13.22
N VAL A 165 -17.58 -0.30 13.88
CA VAL A 165 -18.60 0.63 13.39
C VAL A 165 -18.06 1.28 12.12
N THR A 166 -18.73 1.05 11.00
CA THR A 166 -18.43 1.73 9.75
C THR A 166 -19.01 3.16 9.86
N PRO A 167 -18.19 4.22 9.82
CA PRO A 167 -18.72 5.58 9.84
C PRO A 167 -19.63 5.80 8.61
N PRO A 168 -20.64 6.66 8.72
CA PRO A 168 -21.50 7.00 7.58
C PRO A 168 -20.64 7.63 6.48
N GLU A 169 -21.09 7.46 5.25
CA GLU A 169 -20.45 8.12 4.12
C GLU A 169 -20.60 9.65 4.23
N PRO A 170 -19.55 10.42 3.95
CA PRO A 170 -19.64 11.88 3.91
C PRO A 170 -20.71 12.34 2.92
N PHE A 171 -21.41 13.43 3.25
CA PHE A 171 -22.50 13.96 2.42
C PHE A 171 -22.07 14.22 0.95
N LEU A 172 -20.86 14.74 0.75
CA LEU A 172 -20.33 14.97 -0.61
C LEU A 172 -20.13 13.66 -1.40
N CYS A 173 -19.72 12.58 -0.73
CA CYS A 173 -19.64 11.26 -1.36
C CYS A 173 -21.03 10.77 -1.77
N GLN A 174 -22.06 10.98 -0.94
CA GLN A 174 -23.43 10.62 -1.30
C GLN A 174 -23.92 11.40 -2.54
N GLN A 175 -23.58 12.68 -2.65
CA GLN A 175 -23.92 13.49 -3.82
C GLN A 175 -23.28 12.93 -5.09
N VAL A 176 -21.99 12.53 -5.03
CA VAL A 176 -21.31 11.88 -6.17
C VAL A 176 -21.99 10.56 -6.54
N LEU A 177 -22.28 9.72 -5.55
CA LEU A 177 -22.89 8.40 -5.76
C LEU A 177 -24.33 8.48 -6.31
N THR A 178 -25.03 9.56 -6.04
CA THR A 178 -26.42 9.81 -6.50
C THR A 178 -26.49 10.75 -7.69
N SER A 179 -25.34 11.17 -8.25
CA SER A 179 -25.30 12.04 -9.42
C SER A 179 -26.04 11.39 -10.61
N PRO A 180 -26.88 12.13 -11.33
CA PRO A 180 -27.60 11.62 -12.51
C PRO A 180 -26.64 11.15 -13.63
N ASN A 181 -25.41 11.67 -13.69
CA ASN A 181 -24.40 11.32 -14.68
C ASN A 181 -23.47 10.18 -14.22
N ARG A 182 -23.81 9.49 -13.14
CA ARG A 182 -22.95 8.42 -12.59
C ARG A 182 -22.66 7.31 -13.63
N SER A 183 -23.63 6.98 -14.47
CA SER A 183 -23.46 5.97 -15.51
C SER A 183 -22.37 6.31 -16.54
N GLU A 184 -22.12 7.60 -16.77
CA GLU A 184 -21.07 8.07 -17.69
C GLU A 184 -19.65 7.84 -17.16
N TRP A 185 -19.49 7.56 -15.86
CA TRP A 185 -18.20 7.32 -15.22
C TRP A 185 -17.90 5.83 -15.03
N LEU A 186 -18.84 4.96 -15.38
CA LEU A 186 -18.73 3.51 -15.19
C LEU A 186 -18.41 2.76 -16.49
N GLU A 187 -18.33 3.46 -17.61
CA GLU A 187 -17.88 2.95 -18.91
C GLU A 187 -16.36 3.14 -19.07
#